data_9005c6b69bb3c1e8a2b2b23434fede5c
#
_entry.id   9005c6b69bb3c1e8a2b2b23434fede5c
#
_cell.length_a   1.000
_cell.length_b   1.000
_cell.length_c   1.000
_cell.angle_alpha   90.00
_cell.angle_beta   90.00
_cell.angle_gamma   90.00
#
_symmetry.space_group_name_H-M   'P 1'
#
loop_
_entity.id
_entity.type
_entity.pdbx_description
1 polymer ?
#
loop_
_entity_poly.entity_id
_entity_poly.type
_entity_poly.pdbx_seq_one_letter_code
_entity_poly.pdbx_strand_id
1 'polypeptide(L)'
;MASARPIRLGLRENLPQFTLLVGVNALVGGMIGQERTVLPLLAEQDFGITAMTATLTFIMAFGVVKAAANFVAGALADRFGRKPILLAGWLFGLPVPLLLIYAQSWNWVILANVLLGVNQGLSWSATVIMKIDLAGPKHRGTAMGLNEAAGYLAIAATALATGYIAEQAGLRPAPFFLGLAFVGLGLGLSLFFVRETQGHAEAESRTRDTSDEPPPRRPSLGEIFTLTSFKDPALSSCSQAGMVNNLNDGLAWGLLPIYFARNGLNITEIGVLAAAYPTVWGMGQIVTGAMSDRHGRKRFIVAGMLTQAVAIAMFAGLTGMGAWLSAAVLLGLGTAMVYPTLLAAVGDVAHPSWRASSVGVYRTWRDLGFAAGALIAGGIADATSIETAIWVVAGLTAVSGLVVAIRMYETHLPHTPPHKHVPESG
;
A
#
# COMPACT_ATOMS: atom_id res chain seq x y z
N MET A 1 39.49 8.97 -13.35
CA MET A 1 38.30 9.20 -12.52
C MET A 1 37.15 9.62 -13.44
N ALA A 2 36.18 8.75 -13.69
CA ALA A 2 34.99 9.12 -14.48
C ALA A 2 34.21 10.17 -13.67
N SER A 3 33.99 11.36 -14.24
CA SER A 3 33.19 12.41 -13.59
C SER A 3 31.80 11.84 -13.32
N ALA A 4 31.44 11.71 -12.04
CA ALA A 4 30.10 11.28 -11.65
C ALA A 4 29.09 12.24 -12.30
N ARG A 5 28.18 11.70 -13.11
CA ARG A 5 27.11 12.52 -13.72
C ARG A 5 26.35 13.23 -12.61
N PRO A 6 26.05 14.54 -12.76
CA PRO A 6 25.31 15.27 -11.74
C PRO A 6 23.94 14.62 -11.52
N ILE A 7 23.59 14.38 -10.26
CA ILE A 7 22.29 13.83 -9.88
C ILE A 7 21.22 14.85 -10.22
N ARG A 8 20.20 14.41 -10.99
CA ARG A 8 19.05 15.24 -11.36
C ARG A 8 17.78 14.61 -10.81
N LEU A 9 16.96 15.44 -10.16
CA LEU A 9 15.64 15.04 -9.68
C LEU A 9 14.61 15.18 -10.81
N GLY A 10 13.66 14.27 -10.88
CA GLY A 10 12.57 14.32 -11.85
C GLY A 10 12.26 12.97 -12.48
N LEU A 11 10.99 12.76 -12.82
CA LEU A 11 10.54 11.51 -13.45
C LEU A 11 11.16 11.28 -14.83
N ARG A 12 11.27 12.34 -15.64
CA ARG A 12 11.81 12.24 -17.00
C ARG A 12 13.30 11.95 -16.99
N GLU A 13 14.02 12.59 -16.09
CA GLU A 13 15.47 12.45 -15.90
C GLU A 13 15.85 11.05 -15.44
N ASN A 14 14.97 10.40 -14.68
CA ASN A 14 15.20 9.10 -14.06
C ASN A 14 14.29 7.99 -14.61
N LEU A 15 13.62 8.21 -15.76
CA LEU A 15 12.59 7.32 -16.32
C LEU A 15 13.02 5.84 -16.41
N PRO A 16 14.23 5.47 -16.86
CA PRO A 16 14.63 4.07 -16.92
C PRO A 16 14.67 3.38 -15.54
N GLN A 17 15.24 4.04 -14.53
CA GLN A 17 15.27 3.50 -13.16
C GLN A 17 13.88 3.49 -12.53
N PHE A 18 13.09 4.52 -12.78
CA PHE A 18 11.72 4.59 -12.29
C PHE A 18 10.87 3.45 -12.86
N THR A 19 10.90 3.22 -14.18
CA THR A 19 10.15 2.13 -14.84
C THR A 19 10.62 0.76 -14.36
N LEU A 20 11.94 0.56 -14.20
CA LEU A 20 12.48 -0.66 -13.62
C LEU A 20 11.92 -0.92 -12.21
N LEU A 21 11.89 0.10 -11.36
CA LEU A 21 11.34 0.00 -9.99
C LEU A 21 9.82 -0.23 -9.99
N VAL A 22 9.08 0.27 -10.98
CA VAL A 22 7.66 -0.05 -11.19
C VAL A 22 7.50 -1.53 -11.51
N GLY A 23 8.32 -2.08 -12.41
CA GLY A 23 8.34 -3.51 -12.73
C GLY A 23 8.72 -4.38 -11.52
N VAL A 24 9.77 -4.00 -10.77
CA VAL A 24 10.15 -4.68 -9.53
C VAL A 24 9.02 -4.66 -8.51
N ASN A 25 8.30 -3.54 -8.37
CA ASN A 25 7.14 -3.46 -7.47
C ASN A 25 5.97 -4.33 -7.91
N ALA A 26 5.77 -4.51 -9.22
CA ALA A 26 4.79 -5.46 -9.74
C ALA A 26 5.13 -6.91 -9.32
N LEU A 27 6.41 -7.31 -9.39
CA LEU A 27 6.85 -8.63 -8.91
C LEU A 27 6.65 -8.79 -7.40
N VAL A 28 6.88 -7.72 -6.61
CA VAL A 28 6.58 -7.68 -5.17
C VAL A 28 5.08 -7.89 -4.93
N GLY A 29 4.23 -7.22 -5.71
CA GLY A 29 2.77 -7.43 -5.68
C GLY A 29 2.36 -8.85 -6.04
N GLY A 30 2.98 -9.44 -7.07
CA GLY A 30 2.76 -10.82 -7.49
C GLY A 30 2.97 -11.84 -6.37
N MET A 31 3.95 -11.60 -5.49
CA MET A 31 4.19 -12.44 -4.31
C MET A 31 2.99 -12.49 -3.34
N ILE A 32 2.22 -11.41 -3.21
CA ILE A 32 0.97 -11.42 -2.44
C ILE A 32 -0.14 -12.13 -3.23
N GLY A 33 -0.24 -11.80 -4.53
CA GLY A 33 -1.33 -12.29 -5.39
C GLY A 33 -1.39 -13.82 -5.47
N GLN A 34 -0.25 -14.50 -5.43
CA GLN A 34 -0.19 -15.97 -5.50
C GLN A 34 -0.95 -16.69 -4.36
N GLU A 35 -1.13 -16.02 -3.24
CA GLU A 35 -1.75 -16.62 -2.05
C GLU A 35 -3.24 -16.32 -1.95
N ARG A 36 -3.71 -15.21 -2.53
CA ARG A 36 -5.06 -14.66 -2.26
C ARG A 36 -6.19 -15.60 -2.63
N THR A 37 -6.07 -16.32 -3.73
CA THR A 37 -7.10 -17.25 -4.21
C THR A 37 -6.92 -18.64 -3.61
N VAL A 38 -5.68 -19.09 -3.46
CA VAL A 38 -5.35 -20.48 -3.19
C VAL A 38 -5.35 -20.80 -1.69
N LEU A 39 -4.82 -19.93 -0.83
CA LEU A 39 -4.65 -20.27 0.59
C LEU A 39 -5.95 -20.53 1.36
N PRO A 40 -7.04 -19.78 1.17
CA PRO A 40 -8.31 -20.11 1.84
C PRO A 40 -8.84 -21.51 1.47
N LEU A 41 -8.72 -21.89 0.19
CA LEU A 41 -9.12 -23.22 -0.28
C LEU A 41 -8.17 -24.31 0.25
N LEU A 42 -6.87 -24.02 0.29
CA LEU A 42 -5.87 -24.93 0.84
C LEU A 42 -6.11 -25.21 2.34
N ALA A 43 -6.53 -24.18 3.10
CA ALA A 43 -6.89 -24.32 4.51
C ALA A 43 -7.99 -25.39 4.72
N GLU A 44 -9.03 -25.32 3.90
CA GLU A 44 -10.18 -26.22 4.01
C GLU A 44 -9.85 -27.60 3.44
N GLN A 45 -9.34 -27.67 2.18
CA GLN A 45 -9.21 -28.93 1.44
C GLN A 45 -8.02 -29.77 1.88
N ASP A 46 -6.85 -29.15 2.13
CA ASP A 46 -5.62 -29.87 2.47
C ASP A 46 -5.40 -30.02 3.98
N PHE A 47 -5.86 -29.04 4.77
CA PHE A 47 -5.61 -28.99 6.21
C PHE A 47 -6.86 -29.14 7.07
N GLY A 48 -8.06 -29.26 6.48
CA GLY A 48 -9.32 -29.50 7.21
C GLY A 48 -9.70 -28.35 8.16
N ILE A 49 -9.22 -27.11 7.90
CA ILE A 49 -9.47 -25.94 8.75
C ILE A 49 -10.77 -25.28 8.29
N THR A 50 -11.84 -25.46 9.07
CA THR A 50 -13.17 -24.89 8.80
C THR A 50 -13.47 -23.60 9.60
N ALA A 51 -12.73 -23.37 10.69
CA ALA A 51 -12.93 -22.17 11.52
C ALA A 51 -12.37 -20.92 10.83
N MET A 52 -13.21 -19.90 10.64
CA MET A 52 -12.86 -18.65 9.99
C MET A 52 -11.69 -17.94 10.67
N THR A 53 -11.69 -17.86 12.01
CA THR A 53 -10.59 -17.28 12.78
C THR A 53 -9.27 -18.00 12.53
N ALA A 54 -9.26 -19.33 12.42
CA ALA A 54 -8.06 -20.10 12.12
C ALA A 54 -7.58 -19.83 10.69
N THR A 55 -8.49 -19.73 9.72
CA THR A 55 -8.17 -19.38 8.33
C THR A 55 -7.58 -17.98 8.25
N LEU A 56 -8.03 -17.02 9.05
CA LEU A 56 -7.52 -15.64 9.04
C LEU A 56 -6.16 -15.48 9.72
N THR A 57 -5.64 -16.49 10.43
CA THR A 57 -4.35 -16.40 11.15
C THR A 57 -3.18 -16.04 10.24
N PHE A 58 -3.16 -16.50 8.98
CA PHE A 58 -2.09 -16.15 8.04
C PHE A 58 -2.12 -14.66 7.65
N ILE A 59 -3.32 -14.08 7.50
CA ILE A 59 -3.48 -12.64 7.20
C ILE A 59 -3.02 -11.80 8.38
N MET A 60 -3.39 -12.22 9.62
CA MET A 60 -2.95 -11.52 10.83
C MET A 60 -1.44 -11.57 10.99
N ALA A 61 -0.83 -12.76 10.84
CA ALA A 61 0.61 -12.93 10.92
C ALA A 61 1.34 -12.07 9.86
N PHE A 62 0.88 -12.12 8.62
CA PHE A 62 1.37 -11.28 7.53
C PHE A 62 1.26 -9.78 7.87
N GLY A 63 0.10 -9.30 8.28
CA GLY A 63 -0.18 -7.89 8.53
C GLY A 63 0.67 -7.31 9.65
N VAL A 64 0.72 -7.99 10.80
CA VAL A 64 1.51 -7.56 11.97
C VAL A 64 3.01 -7.53 11.65
N VAL A 65 3.51 -8.61 11.03
CA VAL A 65 4.93 -8.69 10.68
C VAL A 65 5.30 -7.66 9.61
N LYS A 66 4.45 -7.46 8.60
CA LYS A 66 4.66 -6.42 7.57
C LYS A 66 4.67 -5.03 8.18
N ALA A 67 3.76 -4.73 9.13
CA ALA A 67 3.74 -3.46 9.84
C ALA A 67 5.05 -3.20 10.61
N ALA A 68 5.53 -4.17 11.37
CA ALA A 68 6.81 -4.09 12.07
C ALA A 68 7.99 -3.93 11.09
N ALA A 69 8.00 -4.72 10.02
CA ALA A 69 9.03 -4.65 8.99
C ALA A 69 9.07 -3.30 8.27
N ASN A 70 7.94 -2.64 8.04
CA ASN A 70 7.89 -1.30 7.45
C ASN A 70 8.60 -0.25 8.33
N PHE A 71 8.39 -0.31 9.66
CA PHE A 71 9.06 0.59 10.60
C PHE A 71 10.59 0.42 10.53
N VAL A 72 11.04 -0.82 10.60
CA VAL A 72 12.47 -1.16 10.51
C VAL A 72 13.04 -0.80 9.14
N ALA A 73 12.31 -1.09 8.06
CA ALA A 73 12.74 -0.80 6.69
C ALA A 73 13.03 0.69 6.46
N GLY A 74 12.15 1.58 6.95
CA GLY A 74 12.34 3.02 6.84
C GLY A 74 13.62 3.50 7.53
N ALA A 75 13.83 3.08 8.79
CA ALA A 75 15.01 3.44 9.58
C ALA A 75 16.31 2.92 8.97
N LEU A 76 16.30 1.66 8.53
CA LEU A 76 17.47 1.04 7.89
C LEU A 76 17.76 1.65 6.51
N ALA A 77 16.73 2.02 5.73
CA ALA A 77 16.90 2.67 4.44
C ALA A 77 17.56 4.04 4.54
N ASP A 78 17.27 4.81 5.59
CA ASP A 78 17.94 6.08 5.84
C ASP A 78 19.41 5.90 6.27
N ARG A 79 19.74 4.77 6.92
CA ARG A 79 21.08 4.51 7.45
C ARG A 79 21.98 3.80 6.44
N PHE A 80 21.50 2.80 5.74
CA PHE A 80 22.29 1.89 4.91
C PHE A 80 22.03 2.05 3.40
N GLY A 81 21.09 2.90 3.01
CA GLY A 81 20.64 3.04 1.63
C GLY A 81 19.42 2.18 1.32
N ARG A 82 18.81 2.42 0.18
CA ARG A 82 17.54 1.81 -0.23
C ARG A 82 17.72 0.45 -0.89
N LYS A 83 18.75 0.32 -1.75
CA LYS A 83 19.03 -0.92 -2.48
C LYS A 83 19.33 -2.11 -1.57
N PRO A 84 20.17 -2.01 -0.51
CA PRO A 84 20.39 -3.12 0.43
C PRO A 84 19.09 -3.62 1.08
N ILE A 85 18.18 -2.72 1.42
CA ILE A 85 16.88 -3.08 2.03
C ILE A 85 16.00 -3.82 1.03
N LEU A 86 15.98 -3.39 -0.23
CA LEU A 86 15.27 -4.08 -1.31
C LEU A 86 15.80 -5.51 -1.49
N LEU A 87 17.13 -5.68 -1.53
CA LEU A 87 17.76 -7.00 -1.68
C LEU A 87 17.48 -7.91 -0.47
N ALA A 88 17.57 -7.38 0.76
CA ALA A 88 17.22 -8.11 1.96
C ALA A 88 15.76 -8.59 1.91
N GLY A 89 14.83 -7.73 1.45
CA GLY A 89 13.45 -8.11 1.26
C GLY A 89 13.27 -9.30 0.31
N TRP A 90 13.95 -9.33 -0.82
CA TRP A 90 13.91 -10.47 -1.75
C TRP A 90 14.49 -11.75 -1.15
N LEU A 91 15.55 -11.66 -0.33
CA LEU A 91 16.11 -12.83 0.36
C LEU A 91 15.11 -13.46 1.34
N PHE A 92 14.31 -12.64 2.07
CA PHE A 92 13.21 -13.14 2.89
C PHE A 92 12.04 -13.68 2.07
N GLY A 93 11.85 -13.22 0.84
CA GLY A 93 10.84 -13.73 -0.08
C GLY A 93 11.18 -15.11 -0.67
N LEU A 94 12.47 -15.46 -0.76
CA LEU A 94 12.93 -16.68 -1.43
C LEU A 94 12.34 -17.98 -0.85
N PRO A 95 12.29 -18.20 0.47
CA PRO A 95 11.71 -19.42 1.04
C PRO A 95 10.19 -19.49 0.99
N VAL A 96 9.48 -18.36 0.77
CA VAL A 96 8.01 -18.31 0.84
C VAL A 96 7.34 -19.33 -0.08
N PRO A 97 7.55 -19.33 -1.41
CA PRO A 97 6.88 -20.29 -2.29
C PRO A 97 7.32 -21.74 -2.00
N LEU A 98 8.56 -21.96 -1.55
CA LEU A 98 9.03 -23.29 -1.18
C LEU A 98 8.30 -23.84 0.05
N LEU A 99 8.10 -23.00 1.08
CA LEU A 99 7.33 -23.37 2.27
C LEU A 99 5.89 -23.72 1.92
N LEU A 100 5.26 -22.99 0.99
CA LEU A 100 3.89 -23.27 0.55
C LEU A 100 3.80 -24.57 -0.28
N ILE A 101 4.76 -24.81 -1.16
CA ILE A 101 4.84 -26.04 -1.98
C ILE A 101 4.96 -27.28 -1.08
N TYR A 102 5.85 -27.23 -0.10
CA TYR A 102 6.18 -28.37 0.76
C TYR A 102 5.48 -28.35 2.13
N ALA A 103 4.49 -27.48 2.34
CA ALA A 103 3.77 -27.36 3.61
C ALA A 103 3.16 -28.70 4.06
N GLN A 104 3.57 -29.17 5.24
CA GLN A 104 3.04 -30.38 5.88
C GLN A 104 1.95 -30.09 6.92
N SER A 105 1.85 -28.82 7.35
CA SER A 105 0.86 -28.35 8.31
C SER A 105 0.57 -26.86 8.07
N TRP A 106 -0.53 -26.35 8.62
CA TRP A 106 -0.90 -24.95 8.56
C TRP A 106 0.17 -24.01 9.15
N ASN A 107 0.96 -24.47 10.11
CA ASN A 107 2.06 -23.70 10.68
C ASN A 107 3.14 -23.33 9.64
N TRP A 108 3.35 -24.16 8.61
CA TRP A 108 4.25 -23.84 7.50
C TRP A 108 3.69 -22.68 6.67
N VAL A 109 2.37 -22.65 6.46
CA VAL A 109 1.70 -21.56 5.77
C VAL A 109 1.79 -20.26 6.59
N ILE A 110 1.61 -20.34 7.91
CA ILE A 110 1.81 -19.18 8.80
C ILE A 110 3.25 -18.69 8.73
N LEU A 111 4.25 -19.60 8.80
CA LEU A 111 5.67 -19.21 8.66
C LEU A 111 5.96 -18.58 7.31
N ALA A 112 5.41 -19.11 6.21
CA ALA A 112 5.53 -18.50 4.88
C ALA A 112 5.00 -17.07 4.87
N ASN A 113 3.84 -16.84 5.53
CA ASN A 113 3.23 -15.51 5.62
C ASN A 113 3.98 -14.54 6.55
N VAL A 114 4.63 -15.03 7.61
CA VAL A 114 5.58 -14.25 8.41
C VAL A 114 6.72 -13.75 7.52
N LEU A 115 7.36 -14.65 6.76
CA LEU A 115 8.45 -14.29 5.84
C LEU A 115 7.98 -13.39 4.69
N LEU A 116 6.79 -13.64 4.16
CA LEU A 116 6.15 -12.76 3.17
C LEU A 116 5.90 -11.36 3.75
N GLY A 117 5.47 -11.26 5.00
CA GLY A 117 5.31 -9.99 5.71
C GLY A 117 6.62 -9.20 5.77
N VAL A 118 7.74 -9.86 6.11
CA VAL A 118 9.08 -9.23 6.08
C VAL A 118 9.45 -8.83 4.66
N ASN A 119 9.32 -9.72 3.68
CA ASN A 119 9.59 -9.42 2.27
C ASN A 119 8.83 -8.18 1.81
N GLN A 120 7.53 -8.11 2.08
CA GLN A 120 6.67 -7.01 1.66
C GLN A 120 7.02 -5.70 2.39
N GLY A 121 7.28 -5.77 3.70
CA GLY A 121 7.68 -4.62 4.49
C GLY A 121 8.98 -4.00 4.00
N LEU A 122 9.97 -4.81 3.66
CA LEU A 122 11.26 -4.35 3.15
C LEU A 122 11.19 -3.93 1.68
N SER A 123 10.76 -4.82 0.78
CA SER A 123 10.83 -4.61 -0.68
C SER A 123 9.85 -3.54 -1.15
N TRP A 124 8.59 -3.58 -0.72
CA TRP A 124 7.61 -2.56 -1.12
C TRP A 124 8.00 -1.19 -0.57
N SER A 125 8.43 -1.09 0.71
CA SER A 125 8.88 0.17 1.28
C SER A 125 10.09 0.73 0.56
N ALA A 126 11.10 -0.09 0.26
CA ALA A 126 12.27 0.35 -0.48
C ALA A 126 11.90 0.89 -1.86
N THR A 127 11.05 0.18 -2.63
CA THR A 127 10.62 0.65 -3.97
C THR A 127 9.80 1.94 -3.91
N VAL A 128 8.98 2.15 -2.88
CA VAL A 128 8.25 3.41 -2.63
C VAL A 128 9.23 4.55 -2.37
N ILE A 129 10.15 4.37 -1.42
CA ILE A 129 11.12 5.40 -1.03
C ILE A 129 12.01 5.78 -2.23
N MET A 130 12.54 4.78 -2.95
CA MET A 130 13.35 5.00 -4.15
C MET A 130 12.62 5.83 -5.21
N LYS A 131 11.34 5.57 -5.44
CA LYS A 131 10.55 6.33 -6.43
C LYS A 131 10.25 7.75 -5.97
N ILE A 132 10.04 7.97 -4.67
CA ILE A 132 9.92 9.32 -4.08
C ILE A 132 11.22 10.10 -4.32
N ASP A 133 12.37 9.48 -4.05
CA ASP A 133 13.69 10.10 -4.24
C ASP A 133 13.93 10.49 -5.71
N LEU A 134 13.59 9.61 -6.66
CA LEU A 134 13.78 9.85 -8.11
C LEU A 134 12.83 10.91 -8.66
N ALA A 135 11.56 10.90 -8.23
CA ALA A 135 10.51 11.76 -8.79
C ALA A 135 10.69 13.24 -8.43
N GLY A 136 11.26 13.51 -7.26
CA GLY A 136 11.35 14.86 -6.71
C GLY A 136 9.98 15.46 -6.34
N PRO A 137 9.95 16.69 -5.79
CA PRO A 137 8.74 17.27 -5.19
C PRO A 137 7.54 17.40 -6.13
N LYS A 138 7.79 17.72 -7.40
CA LYS A 138 6.74 18.08 -8.38
C LYS A 138 5.84 16.90 -8.78
N HIS A 139 6.34 15.67 -8.75
CA HIS A 139 5.68 14.51 -9.35
C HIS A 139 5.51 13.34 -8.37
N ARG A 140 5.51 13.58 -7.06
CA ARG A 140 5.36 12.53 -6.04
C ARG A 140 4.03 11.80 -6.14
N GLY A 141 2.94 12.51 -6.34
CA GLY A 141 1.62 11.91 -6.48
C GLY A 141 1.54 10.99 -7.69
N THR A 142 2.02 11.44 -8.85
CA THR A 142 2.13 10.63 -10.07
C THR A 142 3.00 9.40 -9.83
N ALA A 143 4.16 9.58 -9.20
CA ALA A 143 5.08 8.48 -8.89
C ALA A 143 4.45 7.44 -7.98
N MET A 144 3.72 7.88 -6.95
CA MET A 144 3.03 6.98 -6.02
C MET A 144 1.84 6.30 -6.67
N GLY A 145 1.06 7.02 -7.50
CA GLY A 145 -0.01 6.41 -8.29
C GLY A 145 0.47 5.28 -9.17
N LEU A 146 1.56 5.49 -9.91
CA LEU A 146 2.18 4.45 -10.76
C LEU A 146 2.77 3.29 -9.93
N ASN A 147 3.38 3.60 -8.78
CA ASN A 147 3.89 2.57 -7.88
C ASN A 147 2.80 1.62 -7.40
N GLU A 148 1.76 2.20 -6.82
CA GLU A 148 0.70 1.42 -6.20
C GLU A 148 -0.15 0.71 -7.26
N ALA A 149 -0.43 1.36 -8.40
CA ALA A 149 -1.11 0.72 -9.52
C ALA A 149 -0.39 -0.55 -9.99
N ALA A 150 0.93 -0.50 -10.19
CA ALA A 150 1.71 -1.65 -10.62
C ALA A 150 1.63 -2.80 -9.61
N GLY A 151 1.75 -2.52 -8.32
CA GLY A 151 1.66 -3.52 -7.26
C GLY A 151 0.27 -4.17 -7.21
N TYR A 152 -0.79 -3.37 -7.16
CA TYR A 152 -2.15 -3.90 -7.00
C TYR A 152 -2.71 -4.57 -8.26
N LEU A 153 -2.38 -4.08 -9.45
CA LEU A 153 -2.72 -4.77 -10.70
C LEU A 153 -1.99 -6.11 -10.82
N ALA A 154 -0.74 -6.18 -10.37
CA ALA A 154 0.01 -7.43 -10.32
C ALA A 154 -0.59 -8.42 -9.29
N ILE A 155 -1.06 -7.95 -8.14
CA ILE A 155 -1.81 -8.78 -7.17
C ILE A 155 -3.03 -9.39 -7.86
N ALA A 156 -3.86 -8.56 -8.51
CA ALA A 156 -5.08 -9.00 -9.18
C ALA A 156 -4.78 -10.00 -10.31
N ALA A 157 -3.84 -9.69 -11.19
CA ALA A 157 -3.45 -10.56 -12.30
C ALA A 157 -2.91 -11.91 -11.81
N THR A 158 -2.09 -11.90 -10.75
CA THR A 158 -1.51 -13.13 -10.18
C THR A 158 -2.57 -13.95 -9.46
N ALA A 159 -3.49 -13.33 -8.72
CA ALA A 159 -4.59 -14.04 -8.07
C ALA A 159 -5.49 -14.75 -9.09
N LEU A 160 -5.79 -14.13 -10.23
CA LEU A 160 -6.51 -14.76 -11.33
C LEU A 160 -5.69 -15.90 -11.95
N ALA A 161 -4.40 -15.69 -12.21
CA ALA A 161 -3.54 -16.70 -12.82
C ALA A 161 -3.40 -17.94 -11.90
N THR A 162 -3.21 -17.73 -10.58
CA THR A 162 -3.10 -18.84 -9.63
C THR A 162 -4.42 -19.58 -9.44
N GLY A 163 -5.55 -18.87 -9.48
CA GLY A 163 -6.88 -19.51 -9.50
C GLY A 163 -7.06 -20.44 -10.69
N TYR A 164 -6.73 -19.95 -11.89
CA TYR A 164 -6.79 -20.74 -13.12
C TYR A 164 -5.83 -21.95 -13.09
N ILE A 165 -4.58 -21.75 -12.64
CA ILE A 165 -3.60 -22.83 -12.52
C ILE A 165 -4.07 -23.87 -11.49
N ALA A 166 -4.64 -23.42 -10.37
CA ALA A 166 -5.13 -24.32 -9.33
C ALA A 166 -6.31 -25.19 -9.82
N GLU A 167 -7.19 -24.64 -10.66
CA GLU A 167 -8.28 -25.39 -11.29
C GLU A 167 -7.78 -26.50 -12.21
N GLN A 168 -6.69 -26.24 -12.96
CA GLN A 168 -6.14 -27.20 -13.93
C GLN A 168 -5.16 -28.21 -13.33
N ALA A 169 -4.39 -27.82 -12.32
CA ALA A 169 -3.23 -28.56 -11.81
C ALA A 169 -3.25 -28.78 -10.29
N GLY A 170 -4.35 -28.43 -9.62
CA GLY A 170 -4.52 -28.54 -8.18
C GLY A 170 -3.92 -27.36 -7.40
N LEU A 171 -4.27 -27.29 -6.11
CA LEU A 171 -3.88 -26.19 -5.23
C LEU A 171 -2.38 -26.12 -4.96
N ARG A 172 -1.67 -27.23 -5.08
CA ARG A 172 -0.21 -27.36 -4.94
C ARG A 172 0.36 -28.40 -5.92
N PRO A 173 1.63 -28.29 -6.39
CA PRO A 173 2.58 -27.17 -6.20
C PRO A 173 2.46 -26.05 -7.25
N ALA A 174 1.70 -26.30 -8.34
CA ALA A 174 1.75 -25.54 -9.59
C ALA A 174 1.53 -24.01 -9.44
N PRO A 175 0.54 -23.51 -8.66
CA PRO A 175 0.33 -22.07 -8.50
C PRO A 175 1.54 -21.33 -7.91
N PHE A 176 2.29 -21.99 -7.00
CA PHE A 176 3.41 -21.37 -6.29
C PHE A 176 4.72 -21.32 -7.10
N PHE A 177 4.79 -21.98 -8.26
CA PHE A 177 5.91 -21.78 -9.19
C PHE A 177 5.98 -20.35 -9.73
N LEU A 178 4.85 -19.63 -9.80
CA LEU A 178 4.85 -18.19 -10.11
C LEU A 178 5.63 -17.40 -9.05
N GLY A 179 5.49 -17.76 -7.76
CA GLY A 179 6.24 -17.14 -6.68
C GLY A 179 7.75 -17.31 -6.81
N LEU A 180 8.20 -18.51 -7.21
CA LEU A 180 9.63 -18.75 -7.49
C LEU A 180 10.12 -17.87 -8.65
N ALA A 181 9.33 -17.75 -9.70
CA ALA A 181 9.65 -16.87 -10.82
C ALA A 181 9.73 -15.39 -10.41
N PHE A 182 8.77 -14.92 -9.60
CA PHE A 182 8.77 -13.53 -9.11
C PHE A 182 9.97 -13.22 -8.23
N VAL A 183 10.34 -14.11 -7.31
CA VAL A 183 11.52 -13.93 -6.45
C VAL A 183 12.80 -13.94 -7.28
N GLY A 184 12.95 -14.91 -8.18
CA GLY A 184 14.14 -15.02 -9.03
C GLY A 184 14.34 -13.78 -9.91
N LEU A 185 13.28 -13.34 -10.59
CA LEU A 185 13.30 -12.13 -11.42
C LEU A 185 13.49 -10.87 -10.57
N GLY A 186 12.74 -10.74 -9.46
CA GLY A 186 12.80 -9.57 -8.59
C GLY A 186 14.19 -9.39 -7.95
N LEU A 187 14.76 -10.46 -7.43
CA LEU A 187 16.13 -10.45 -6.89
C LEU A 187 17.15 -10.14 -7.99
N GLY A 188 17.08 -10.81 -9.14
CA GLY A 188 17.99 -10.61 -10.27
C GLY A 188 17.94 -9.17 -10.79
N LEU A 189 16.75 -8.64 -11.08
CA LEU A 189 16.60 -7.26 -11.55
C LEU A 189 17.10 -6.25 -10.50
N SER A 190 16.81 -6.50 -9.21
CA SER A 190 17.23 -5.61 -8.13
C SER A 190 18.76 -5.64 -7.94
N LEU A 191 19.39 -6.81 -8.04
CA LEU A 191 20.82 -6.96 -7.85
C LEU A 191 21.61 -6.29 -8.97
N PHE A 192 21.26 -6.56 -10.23
CA PHE A 192 22.08 -6.19 -11.39
C PHE A 192 21.70 -4.84 -11.99
N PHE A 193 20.44 -4.41 -11.93
CA PHE A 193 19.97 -3.24 -12.67
C PHE A 193 19.46 -2.09 -11.81
N VAL A 194 18.94 -2.35 -10.60
CA VAL A 194 18.50 -1.26 -9.70
C VAL A 194 19.72 -0.54 -9.12
N ARG A 195 19.69 0.79 -9.17
CA ARG A 195 20.72 1.68 -8.61
C ARG A 195 20.27 2.25 -7.28
N GLU A 196 21.23 2.55 -6.41
CA GLU A 196 20.98 3.24 -5.14
C GLU A 196 20.44 4.67 -5.39
N THR A 197 19.47 5.10 -4.58
CA THR A 197 18.83 6.43 -4.73
C THR A 197 19.09 7.39 -3.57
N GLN A 198 19.85 6.99 -2.54
CA GLN A 198 20.16 7.83 -1.39
C GLN A 198 20.76 9.18 -1.80
N GLY A 199 21.63 9.19 -2.82
CA GLY A 199 22.21 10.42 -3.34
C GLY A 199 21.18 11.41 -3.91
N HIS A 200 20.02 10.94 -4.41
CA HIS A 200 18.93 11.82 -4.85
C HIS A 200 18.25 12.51 -3.66
N ALA A 201 18.04 11.79 -2.55
CA ALA A 201 17.52 12.37 -1.31
C ALA A 201 18.49 13.41 -0.73
N GLU A 202 19.81 13.15 -0.77
CA GLU A 202 20.84 14.10 -0.34
C GLU A 202 20.87 15.36 -1.23
N ALA A 203 20.73 15.18 -2.57
CA ALA A 203 20.67 16.31 -3.50
C ALA A 203 19.43 17.19 -3.25
N GLU A 204 18.28 16.58 -2.95
CA GLU A 204 17.07 17.31 -2.58
C GLU A 204 17.23 18.05 -1.25
N SER A 205 17.88 17.41 -0.25
CA SER A 205 18.18 18.03 1.04
C SER A 205 18.97 19.31 0.86
N ARG A 206 20.07 19.23 0.11
CA ARG A 206 20.92 20.41 -0.17
C ARG A 206 20.18 21.55 -0.84
N THR A 207 19.19 21.26 -1.68
CA THR A 207 18.38 22.29 -2.34
C THR A 207 17.37 22.93 -1.37
N ARG A 208 16.92 22.21 -0.37
CA ARG A 208 16.02 22.71 0.70
C ARG A 208 16.77 23.56 1.74
N ASP A 209 18.00 23.19 2.04
CA ASP A 209 18.84 23.78 3.09
C ASP A 209 19.64 25.01 2.61
N THR A 210 19.26 25.65 1.47
CA THR A 210 19.94 26.82 0.89
C THR A 210 19.76 28.15 1.65
N SER A 211 19.14 28.16 2.82
CA SER A 211 19.18 29.27 3.76
C SER A 211 20.49 29.22 4.57
N ASP A 212 21.09 30.39 4.86
CA ASP A 212 22.30 30.55 5.70
C ASP A 212 22.16 29.99 7.14
N GLU A 213 21.06 29.32 7.46
CA GLU A 213 20.83 28.64 8.73
C GLU A 213 21.53 27.27 8.78
N PRO A 214 22.10 26.89 9.92
CA PRO A 214 22.70 25.56 10.06
C PRO A 214 21.67 24.49 9.76
N PRO A 215 22.04 23.37 9.09
CA PRO A 215 21.11 22.33 8.73
C PRO A 215 20.33 21.84 9.97
N PRO A 216 19.01 21.70 9.86
CA PRO A 216 18.20 21.31 11.00
C PRO A 216 18.68 19.97 11.56
N ARG A 217 18.79 19.88 12.90
CA ARG A 217 19.17 18.65 13.59
C ARG A 217 18.27 17.50 13.08
N ARG A 218 18.88 16.41 12.61
CA ARG A 218 18.13 15.20 12.29
C ARG A 218 17.43 14.66 13.54
N PRO A 219 16.08 14.51 13.55
CA PRO A 219 15.36 13.96 14.69
C PRO A 219 15.77 12.51 14.96
N SER A 220 15.72 12.08 16.20
CA SER A 220 15.87 10.68 16.57
C SER A 220 14.71 9.85 16.05
N LEU A 221 14.87 8.52 15.96
CA LEU A 221 13.80 7.63 15.48
C LEU A 221 12.53 7.74 16.34
N GLY A 222 12.67 7.90 17.66
CA GLY A 222 11.53 8.13 18.57
C GLY A 222 10.83 9.46 18.33
N GLU A 223 11.59 10.52 18.03
CA GLU A 223 11.03 11.83 17.64
C GLU A 223 10.29 11.72 16.30
N ILE A 224 10.85 11.03 15.29
CA ILE A 224 10.20 10.81 14.00
C ILE A 224 8.92 10.00 14.16
N PHE A 225 8.95 8.95 14.99
CA PHE A 225 7.76 8.17 15.33
C PHE A 225 6.67 9.06 15.94
N THR A 226 7.04 9.88 16.92
CA THR A 226 6.10 10.76 17.63
C THR A 226 5.56 11.87 16.72
N LEU A 227 6.41 12.45 15.87
CA LEU A 227 5.99 13.44 14.86
C LEU A 227 4.98 12.83 13.89
N THR A 228 5.31 11.68 13.32
CA THR A 228 4.50 11.04 12.25
C THR A 228 3.20 10.44 12.80
N SER A 229 3.21 10.00 14.06
CA SER A 229 2.04 9.35 14.66
C SER A 229 1.06 10.32 15.31
N PHE A 230 1.56 11.42 15.93
CA PHE A 230 0.73 12.20 16.85
C PHE A 230 0.91 13.71 16.76
N LYS A 231 2.14 14.23 16.62
CA LYS A 231 2.43 15.66 16.81
C LYS A 231 2.16 16.50 15.57
N ASP A 232 2.71 16.10 14.41
CA ASP A 232 2.48 16.86 13.17
C ASP A 232 1.04 16.63 12.68
N PRO A 233 0.25 17.69 12.46
CA PRO A 233 -1.15 17.54 12.08
C PRO A 233 -1.35 16.83 10.73
N ALA A 234 -0.46 17.04 9.76
CA ALA A 234 -0.57 16.40 8.44
C ALA A 234 -0.09 14.94 8.51
N LEU A 235 1.08 14.68 9.10
CA LEU A 235 1.64 13.33 9.20
C LEU A 235 0.75 12.40 10.04
N SER A 236 0.24 12.89 11.19
CA SER A 236 -0.67 12.10 12.03
C SER A 236 -2.02 11.87 11.37
N SER A 237 -2.53 12.84 10.62
CA SER A 237 -3.74 12.68 9.80
C SER A 237 -3.53 11.64 8.70
N CYS A 238 -2.37 11.62 8.05
CA CYS A 238 -2.02 10.59 7.08
C CYS A 238 -1.93 9.19 7.73
N SER A 239 -1.32 9.09 8.90
CA SER A 239 -1.14 7.82 9.61
C SER A 239 -2.47 7.19 10.03
N GLN A 240 -3.39 7.97 10.63
CA GLN A 240 -4.71 7.46 10.99
C GLN A 240 -5.58 7.16 9.78
N ALA A 241 -5.57 8.03 8.73
CA ALA A 241 -6.35 7.78 7.51
C ALA A 241 -5.84 6.55 6.76
N GLY A 242 -4.53 6.34 6.72
CA GLY A 242 -3.94 5.13 6.15
C GLY A 242 -4.33 3.87 6.92
N MET A 243 -4.36 3.92 8.26
CA MET A 243 -4.82 2.81 9.09
C MET A 243 -6.29 2.47 8.83
N VAL A 244 -7.18 3.47 8.78
CA VAL A 244 -8.61 3.25 8.52
C VAL A 244 -8.84 2.80 7.08
N ASN A 245 -8.09 3.30 6.11
CA ASN A 245 -8.18 2.83 4.72
C ASN A 245 -7.89 1.33 4.62
N ASN A 246 -6.84 0.82 5.29
CA ASN A 246 -6.54 -0.61 5.30
C ASN A 246 -7.46 -1.45 6.24
N LEU A 247 -8.10 -0.80 7.21
CA LEU A 247 -9.19 -1.41 7.98
C LEU A 247 -10.36 -1.76 7.06
N ASN A 248 -10.69 -0.88 6.10
CA ASN A 248 -11.70 -1.13 5.08
C ASN A 248 -11.36 -2.33 4.20
N ASP A 249 -10.08 -2.55 3.88
CA ASP A 249 -9.62 -3.74 3.17
C ASP A 249 -9.83 -5.03 3.99
N GLY A 250 -9.62 -4.97 5.31
CA GLY A 250 -9.90 -6.08 6.22
C GLY A 250 -11.37 -6.50 6.19
N LEU A 251 -12.30 -5.54 6.15
CA LEU A 251 -13.72 -5.80 5.94
C LEU A 251 -13.99 -6.38 4.54
N ALA A 252 -13.48 -5.71 3.49
CA ALA A 252 -13.78 -6.03 2.10
C ALA A 252 -13.33 -7.45 1.71
N TRP A 253 -12.16 -7.87 2.18
CA TRP A 253 -11.60 -9.18 1.86
C TRP A 253 -11.98 -10.27 2.85
N GLY A 254 -12.33 -9.90 4.09
CA GLY A 254 -12.71 -10.85 5.13
C GLY A 254 -14.21 -11.13 5.18
N LEU A 255 -15.03 -10.12 5.35
CA LEU A 255 -16.45 -10.29 5.64
C LEU A 255 -17.38 -10.15 4.42
N LEU A 256 -17.08 -9.28 3.45
CA LEU A 256 -18.00 -9.07 2.33
C LEU A 256 -18.26 -10.33 1.49
N PRO A 257 -17.29 -11.20 1.19
CA PRO A 257 -17.58 -12.46 0.49
C PRO A 257 -18.58 -13.33 1.23
N ILE A 258 -18.47 -13.41 2.56
CA ILE A 258 -19.40 -14.17 3.43
C ILE A 258 -20.78 -13.51 3.42
N TYR A 259 -20.81 -12.17 3.51
CA TYR A 259 -22.05 -11.40 3.44
C TYR A 259 -22.80 -11.66 2.14
N PHE A 260 -22.11 -11.61 0.99
CA PHE A 260 -22.70 -11.87 -0.31
C PHE A 260 -23.21 -13.32 -0.44
N ALA A 261 -22.44 -14.31 0.03
CA ALA A 261 -22.85 -15.70 0.04
C ALA A 261 -24.13 -15.92 0.87
N ARG A 262 -24.23 -15.29 2.05
CA ARG A 262 -25.44 -15.35 2.91
C ARG A 262 -26.65 -14.68 2.27
N ASN A 263 -26.43 -13.72 1.36
CA ASN A 263 -27.48 -13.06 0.58
C ASN A 263 -27.76 -13.72 -0.78
N GLY A 264 -27.28 -14.96 -0.97
CA GLY A 264 -27.68 -15.83 -2.09
C GLY A 264 -26.85 -15.66 -3.37
N LEU A 265 -25.74 -14.92 -3.37
CA LEU A 265 -24.84 -14.82 -4.52
C LEU A 265 -24.05 -16.11 -4.69
N ASN A 266 -23.85 -16.53 -5.95
CA ASN A 266 -22.98 -17.63 -6.28
C ASN A 266 -21.50 -17.19 -6.29
N ILE A 267 -20.59 -18.17 -6.33
CA ILE A 267 -19.13 -17.93 -6.25
C ILE A 267 -18.64 -17.04 -7.37
N THR A 268 -19.20 -17.15 -8.58
CA THR A 268 -18.83 -16.32 -9.75
C THR A 268 -19.21 -14.85 -9.51
N GLU A 269 -20.41 -14.59 -9.01
CA GLU A 269 -20.90 -13.25 -8.68
C GLU A 269 -20.06 -12.62 -7.57
N ILE A 270 -19.74 -13.38 -6.52
CA ILE A 270 -18.82 -12.94 -5.46
C ILE A 270 -17.44 -12.62 -6.02
N GLY A 271 -16.93 -13.44 -6.92
CA GLY A 271 -15.66 -13.22 -7.60
C GLY A 271 -15.64 -11.90 -8.41
N VAL A 272 -16.73 -11.59 -9.11
CA VAL A 272 -16.88 -10.31 -9.85
C VAL A 272 -16.83 -9.13 -8.90
N LEU A 273 -17.57 -9.17 -7.78
CA LEU A 273 -17.56 -8.10 -6.77
C LEU A 273 -16.20 -7.93 -6.12
N ALA A 274 -15.54 -9.06 -5.75
CA ALA A 274 -14.21 -9.06 -5.16
C ALA A 274 -13.14 -8.52 -6.11
N ALA A 275 -13.27 -8.73 -7.42
CA ALA A 275 -12.35 -8.22 -8.42
C ALA A 275 -12.60 -6.76 -8.80
N ALA A 276 -13.84 -6.29 -8.76
CA ALA A 276 -14.23 -4.94 -9.16
C ALA A 276 -13.52 -3.87 -8.32
N TYR A 277 -13.50 -4.04 -6.99
CA TYR A 277 -12.88 -3.11 -6.06
C TYR A 277 -11.37 -2.87 -6.35
N PRO A 278 -10.49 -3.89 -6.33
CA PRO A 278 -9.07 -3.69 -6.57
C PRO A 278 -8.74 -3.31 -8.01
N THR A 279 -9.57 -3.67 -8.99
CA THR A 279 -9.39 -3.26 -10.38
C THR A 279 -9.59 -1.75 -10.53
N VAL A 280 -10.71 -1.22 -10.02
CA VAL A 280 -10.99 0.22 -10.06
C VAL A 280 -9.97 1.00 -9.23
N TRP A 281 -9.62 0.49 -8.06
CA TRP A 281 -8.56 1.06 -7.23
C TRP A 281 -7.22 1.09 -7.99
N GLY A 282 -6.74 -0.03 -8.52
CA GLY A 282 -5.48 -0.13 -9.25
C GLY A 282 -5.39 0.82 -10.44
N MET A 283 -6.43 0.85 -11.28
CA MET A 283 -6.48 1.74 -12.45
C MET A 283 -6.65 3.22 -12.06
N GLY A 284 -7.51 3.49 -11.10
CA GLY A 284 -7.81 4.86 -10.67
C GLY A 284 -6.60 5.59 -10.09
N GLN A 285 -5.69 4.90 -9.42
CA GLN A 285 -4.49 5.49 -8.81
C GLN A 285 -3.57 6.21 -9.80
N ILE A 286 -3.52 5.76 -11.05
CA ILE A 286 -2.72 6.39 -12.11
C ILE A 286 -3.20 7.83 -12.34
N VAL A 287 -4.51 8.00 -12.37
CA VAL A 287 -5.16 9.30 -12.61
C VAL A 287 -5.16 10.15 -11.35
N THR A 288 -5.63 9.59 -10.23
CA THR A 288 -5.81 10.35 -8.98
C THR A 288 -4.49 10.79 -8.36
N GLY A 289 -3.42 9.99 -8.51
CA GLY A 289 -2.07 10.39 -8.10
C GLY A 289 -1.61 11.67 -8.82
N ALA A 290 -1.75 11.71 -10.15
CA ALA A 290 -1.42 12.89 -10.95
C ALA A 290 -2.35 14.07 -10.68
N MET A 291 -3.64 13.83 -10.44
CA MET A 291 -4.60 14.87 -10.09
C MET A 291 -4.28 15.51 -8.74
N SER A 292 -3.80 14.73 -7.76
CA SER A 292 -3.43 15.24 -6.45
C SER A 292 -2.20 16.17 -6.49
N ASP A 293 -1.32 16.02 -7.50
CA ASP A 293 -0.22 16.96 -7.77
C ASP A 293 -0.70 18.33 -8.26
N ARG A 294 -1.92 18.41 -8.80
CA ARG A 294 -2.48 19.65 -9.36
C ARG A 294 -3.47 20.35 -8.43
N HIS A 295 -4.23 19.58 -7.67
CA HIS A 295 -5.39 20.09 -6.91
C HIS A 295 -5.17 20.07 -5.39
N GLY A 296 -4.00 19.58 -4.94
CA GLY A 296 -3.66 19.46 -3.52
C GLY A 296 -3.97 18.09 -2.94
N ARG A 297 -3.32 17.75 -1.83
CA ARG A 297 -3.41 16.41 -1.18
C ARG A 297 -4.66 16.28 -0.31
N LYS A 298 -4.89 17.27 0.56
CA LYS A 298 -5.95 17.24 1.57
C LYS A 298 -7.31 16.96 0.96
N ARG A 299 -7.67 17.67 -0.12
CA ARG A 299 -8.99 17.54 -0.76
C ARG A 299 -9.23 16.14 -1.30
N PHE A 300 -8.20 15.53 -1.90
CA PHE A 300 -8.28 14.16 -2.42
C PHE A 300 -8.45 13.13 -1.30
N ILE A 301 -7.71 13.27 -0.20
CA ILE A 301 -7.81 12.36 0.94
C ILE A 301 -9.22 12.46 1.56
N VAL A 302 -9.71 13.68 1.83
CA VAL A 302 -11.04 13.88 2.42
C VAL A 302 -12.13 13.32 1.52
N ALA A 303 -12.15 13.71 0.24
CA ALA A 303 -13.16 13.24 -0.70
C ALA A 303 -13.12 11.71 -0.85
N GLY A 304 -11.92 11.13 -0.95
CA GLY A 304 -11.76 9.69 -1.07
C GLY A 304 -12.23 8.92 0.16
N MET A 305 -11.92 9.40 1.38
CA MET A 305 -12.40 8.77 2.63
C MET A 305 -13.92 8.83 2.75
N LEU A 306 -14.54 9.96 2.42
CA LEU A 306 -15.99 10.09 2.44
C LEU A 306 -16.65 9.22 1.36
N THR A 307 -16.06 9.13 0.17
CA THR A 307 -16.51 8.22 -0.90
C THR A 307 -16.46 6.76 -0.44
N GLN A 308 -15.39 6.33 0.23
CA GLN A 308 -15.30 4.99 0.79
C GLN A 308 -16.36 4.75 1.87
N ALA A 309 -16.60 5.73 2.75
CA ALA A 309 -17.62 5.61 3.80
C ALA A 309 -19.02 5.38 3.19
N VAL A 310 -19.38 6.16 2.17
CA VAL A 310 -20.65 5.99 1.43
C VAL A 310 -20.69 4.62 0.75
N ALA A 311 -19.62 4.21 0.07
CA ALA A 311 -19.53 2.92 -0.61
C ALA A 311 -19.72 1.74 0.36
N ILE A 312 -19.06 1.79 1.53
CA ILE A 312 -19.19 0.76 2.55
C ILE A 312 -20.63 0.72 3.09
N ALA A 313 -21.24 1.89 3.38
CA ALA A 313 -22.63 1.98 3.82
C ALA A 313 -23.61 1.39 2.78
N MET A 314 -23.32 1.54 1.48
CA MET A 314 -24.14 0.97 0.40
C MET A 314 -24.20 -0.56 0.45
N PHE A 315 -23.13 -1.26 0.89
CA PHE A 315 -23.16 -2.72 0.99
C PHE A 315 -24.23 -3.22 1.97
N ALA A 316 -24.42 -2.54 3.11
CA ALA A 316 -25.43 -2.92 4.09
C ALA A 316 -26.79 -2.25 3.84
N GLY A 317 -26.80 -1.04 3.25
CA GLY A 317 -28.04 -0.26 3.04
C GLY A 317 -28.80 -0.60 1.77
N LEU A 318 -28.16 -1.27 0.80
CA LEU A 318 -28.76 -1.63 -0.49
C LEU A 318 -28.59 -3.14 -0.74
N THR A 319 -29.46 -3.70 -1.59
CA THR A 319 -29.44 -5.12 -1.93
C THR A 319 -29.37 -5.34 -3.43
N GLY A 320 -28.77 -6.48 -3.81
CA GLY A 320 -28.68 -6.91 -5.20
C GLY A 320 -27.36 -6.59 -5.88
N MET A 321 -27.00 -7.44 -6.84
CA MET A 321 -25.73 -7.45 -7.55
C MET A 321 -25.33 -6.08 -8.12
N GLY A 322 -26.26 -5.35 -8.74
CA GLY A 322 -25.99 -4.04 -9.35
C GLY A 322 -25.63 -2.97 -8.32
N ALA A 323 -26.31 -2.96 -7.16
CA ALA A 323 -26.04 -2.04 -6.07
C ALA A 323 -24.67 -2.33 -5.43
N TRP A 324 -24.36 -3.59 -5.16
CA TRP A 324 -23.08 -4.01 -4.60
C TRP A 324 -21.90 -3.81 -5.57
N LEU A 325 -22.13 -4.02 -6.87
CA LEU A 325 -21.11 -3.69 -7.88
C LEU A 325 -20.83 -2.18 -7.91
N SER A 326 -21.87 -1.36 -7.85
CA SER A 326 -21.73 0.10 -7.77
C SER A 326 -20.98 0.52 -6.48
N ALA A 327 -21.27 -0.12 -5.35
CA ALA A 327 -20.57 0.08 -4.09
C ALA A 327 -19.07 -0.33 -4.19
N ALA A 328 -18.76 -1.47 -4.81
CA ALA A 328 -17.40 -1.92 -5.03
C ALA A 328 -16.58 -0.98 -5.93
N VAL A 329 -17.20 -0.48 -7.01
CA VAL A 329 -16.60 0.53 -7.90
C VAL A 329 -16.34 1.82 -7.13
N LEU A 330 -17.32 2.29 -6.35
CA LEU A 330 -17.21 3.53 -5.57
C LEU A 330 -16.13 3.40 -4.47
N LEU A 331 -16.06 2.24 -3.80
CA LEU A 331 -15.00 1.93 -2.83
C LEU A 331 -13.62 1.99 -3.49
N GLY A 332 -13.48 1.40 -4.69
CA GLY A 332 -12.25 1.42 -5.47
C GLY A 332 -11.82 2.83 -5.87
N LEU A 333 -12.75 3.67 -6.31
CA LEU A 333 -12.50 5.08 -6.64
C LEU A 333 -12.05 5.87 -5.41
N GLY A 334 -12.74 5.72 -4.28
CA GLY A 334 -12.38 6.36 -3.01
C GLY A 334 -10.97 5.96 -2.55
N THR A 335 -10.65 4.67 -2.60
CA THR A 335 -9.33 4.15 -2.24
C THR A 335 -8.24 4.65 -3.19
N ALA A 336 -8.52 4.72 -4.49
CA ALA A 336 -7.61 5.28 -5.49
C ALA A 336 -7.26 6.75 -5.22
N MET A 337 -8.21 7.54 -4.70
CA MET A 337 -7.98 8.94 -4.31
C MET A 337 -7.11 9.06 -3.06
N VAL A 338 -7.25 8.16 -2.12
CA VAL A 338 -6.61 8.22 -0.78
C VAL A 338 -5.20 7.66 -0.82
N TYR A 339 -5.04 6.46 -1.32
CA TYR A 339 -3.85 5.64 -1.10
C TYR A 339 -2.54 6.26 -1.61
N PRO A 340 -2.41 6.65 -2.90
CA PRO A 340 -1.19 7.29 -3.40
C PRO A 340 -0.98 8.68 -2.82
N THR A 341 -2.08 9.37 -2.51
CA THR A 341 -2.06 10.75 -2.02
C THR A 341 -1.53 10.84 -0.60
N LEU A 342 -1.84 9.87 0.27
CA LEU A 342 -1.28 9.79 1.63
C LEU A 342 0.25 9.64 1.60
N LEU A 343 0.76 8.74 0.76
CA LEU A 343 2.21 8.55 0.58
C LEU A 343 2.90 9.81 0.06
N ALA A 344 2.27 10.48 -0.92
CA ALA A 344 2.78 11.73 -1.45
C ALA A 344 2.80 12.83 -0.39
N ALA A 345 1.73 12.96 0.42
CA ALA A 345 1.64 13.94 1.49
C ALA A 345 2.71 13.73 2.58
N VAL A 346 2.96 12.47 2.99
CA VAL A 346 4.07 12.16 3.91
C VAL A 346 5.41 12.55 3.28
N GLY A 347 5.59 12.26 1.99
CA GLY A 347 6.79 12.66 1.23
C GLY A 347 6.99 14.16 1.11
N ASP A 348 5.89 14.94 1.07
CA ASP A 348 5.94 16.41 0.97
C ASP A 348 6.33 17.06 2.31
N VAL A 349 5.84 16.54 3.44
CA VAL A 349 6.08 17.06 4.79
C VAL A 349 7.44 16.63 5.33
N ALA A 350 7.75 15.35 5.25
CA ALA A 350 8.97 14.81 5.83
C ALA A 350 10.23 15.33 5.10
N HIS A 351 11.22 15.84 5.88
CA HIS A 351 12.49 16.27 5.31
C HIS A 351 13.24 15.09 4.65
N PRO A 352 13.94 15.29 3.53
CA PRO A 352 14.61 14.21 2.80
C PRO A 352 15.54 13.35 3.65
N SER A 353 16.22 13.93 4.66
CA SER A 353 17.18 13.21 5.52
C SER A 353 16.55 12.17 6.46
N TRP A 354 15.22 12.26 6.73
CA TRP A 354 14.47 11.31 7.57
C TRP A 354 13.14 10.87 6.97
N ARG A 355 12.91 11.18 5.69
CA ARG A 355 11.67 10.84 4.97
C ARG A 355 11.39 9.35 4.96
N ALA A 356 12.42 8.52 4.73
CA ALA A 356 12.25 7.08 4.69
C ALA A 356 11.74 6.54 6.04
N SER A 357 12.27 7.05 7.15
CA SER A 357 11.78 6.70 8.49
C SER A 357 10.32 7.12 8.70
N SER A 358 9.93 8.33 8.26
CA SER A 358 8.53 8.80 8.35
C SER A 358 7.58 7.95 7.49
N VAL A 359 7.98 7.62 6.25
CA VAL A 359 7.22 6.69 5.40
C VAL A 359 7.09 5.32 6.06
N GLY A 360 8.16 4.82 6.70
CA GLY A 360 8.15 3.58 7.47
C GLY A 360 7.11 3.60 8.60
N VAL A 361 7.09 4.67 9.41
CA VAL A 361 6.10 4.85 10.50
C VAL A 361 4.68 4.92 9.95
N TYR A 362 4.44 5.73 8.91
CA TYR A 362 3.14 5.80 8.24
C TYR A 362 2.67 4.42 7.77
N ARG A 363 3.56 3.66 7.10
CA ARG A 363 3.23 2.32 6.60
C ARG A 363 2.97 1.32 7.73
N THR A 364 3.63 1.49 8.87
CA THR A 364 3.33 0.68 10.07
C THR A 364 1.88 0.86 10.50
N TRP A 365 1.43 2.10 10.68
CA TRP A 365 0.04 2.39 11.03
C TRP A 365 -0.93 1.88 9.97
N ARG A 366 -0.65 2.15 8.71
CA ARG A 366 -1.46 1.70 7.60
C ARG A 366 -1.64 0.19 7.61
N ASP A 367 -0.54 -0.57 7.70
CA ASP A 367 -0.60 -2.02 7.58
C ASP A 367 -1.14 -2.71 8.85
N LEU A 368 -1.05 -2.07 10.02
CA LEU A 368 -1.81 -2.46 11.21
C LEU A 368 -3.33 -2.37 11.00
N GLY A 369 -3.78 -1.54 10.06
CA GLY A 369 -5.18 -1.43 9.67
C GLY A 369 -5.78 -2.76 9.23
N PHE A 370 -5.04 -3.63 8.53
CA PHE A 370 -5.51 -4.97 8.16
C PHE A 370 -5.88 -5.81 9.39
N ALA A 371 -4.99 -5.85 10.39
CA ALA A 371 -5.23 -6.59 11.61
C ALA A 371 -6.38 -5.97 12.43
N ALA A 372 -6.38 -4.63 12.56
CA ALA A 372 -7.45 -3.91 13.25
C ALA A 372 -8.80 -4.13 12.57
N GLY A 373 -8.85 -4.10 11.23
CA GLY A 373 -10.06 -4.35 10.46
C GLY A 373 -10.62 -5.75 10.66
N ALA A 374 -9.76 -6.76 10.58
CA ALA A 374 -10.16 -8.15 10.82
C ALA A 374 -10.70 -8.36 12.25
N LEU A 375 -10.04 -7.78 13.25
CA LEU A 375 -10.45 -7.91 14.66
C LEU A 375 -11.74 -7.12 14.95
N ILE A 376 -11.83 -5.88 14.52
CA ILE A 376 -12.98 -5.01 14.79
C ILE A 376 -14.21 -5.52 14.03
N ALA A 377 -14.07 -5.72 12.72
CA ALA A 377 -15.20 -6.15 11.89
C ALA A 377 -15.63 -7.59 12.23
N GLY A 378 -14.68 -8.51 12.44
CA GLY A 378 -14.96 -9.88 12.87
C GLY A 378 -15.60 -9.94 14.25
N GLY A 379 -15.04 -9.23 15.24
CA GLY A 379 -15.58 -9.21 16.61
C GLY A 379 -16.98 -8.60 16.69
N ILE A 380 -17.28 -7.54 15.92
CA ILE A 380 -18.63 -6.97 15.86
C ILE A 380 -19.59 -7.94 15.15
N ALA A 381 -19.15 -8.56 14.05
CA ALA A 381 -19.97 -9.52 13.32
C ALA A 381 -20.34 -10.73 14.18
N ASP A 382 -19.39 -11.25 14.96
CA ASP A 382 -19.63 -12.37 15.89
C ASP A 382 -20.54 -11.97 17.06
N ALA A 383 -20.40 -10.73 17.57
CA ALA A 383 -21.21 -10.24 18.69
C ALA A 383 -22.61 -9.79 18.30
N THR A 384 -22.84 -9.39 17.05
CA THR A 384 -24.11 -8.78 16.57
C THR A 384 -24.50 -9.32 15.20
N SER A 385 -24.02 -8.67 14.12
CA SER A 385 -24.23 -9.10 12.73
C SER A 385 -23.18 -8.52 11.79
N ILE A 386 -23.06 -9.11 10.58
CA ILE A 386 -22.15 -8.60 9.53
C ILE A 386 -22.61 -7.19 9.09
N GLU A 387 -23.90 -6.94 8.99
CA GLU A 387 -24.47 -5.64 8.62
C GLU A 387 -24.05 -4.54 9.61
N THR A 388 -24.13 -4.84 10.92
CA THR A 388 -23.68 -3.93 11.97
C THR A 388 -22.20 -3.61 11.83
N ALA A 389 -21.37 -4.63 11.56
CA ALA A 389 -19.93 -4.43 11.33
C ALA A 389 -19.68 -3.52 10.13
N ILE A 390 -20.42 -3.69 9.02
CA ILE A 390 -20.31 -2.84 7.83
C ILE A 390 -20.65 -1.39 8.19
N TRP A 391 -21.76 -1.14 8.91
CA TRP A 391 -22.17 0.21 9.32
C TRP A 391 -21.15 0.88 10.24
N VAL A 392 -20.57 0.15 11.21
CA VAL A 392 -19.53 0.66 12.10
C VAL A 392 -18.27 1.03 11.33
N VAL A 393 -17.82 0.19 10.40
CA VAL A 393 -16.66 0.49 9.55
C VAL A 393 -16.91 1.69 8.64
N ALA A 394 -18.11 1.82 8.06
CA ALA A 394 -18.52 3.01 7.31
C ALA A 394 -18.42 4.27 8.18
N GLY A 395 -18.94 4.23 9.40
CA GLY A 395 -18.87 5.33 10.38
C GLY A 395 -17.44 5.70 10.74
N LEU A 396 -16.58 4.72 11.05
CA LEU A 396 -15.16 4.94 11.34
C LEU A 396 -14.43 5.59 10.15
N THR A 397 -14.76 5.18 8.93
CA THR A 397 -14.18 5.74 7.70
C THR A 397 -14.61 7.19 7.49
N ALA A 398 -15.89 7.51 7.73
CA ALA A 398 -16.40 8.89 7.67
C ALA A 398 -15.72 9.78 8.72
N VAL A 399 -15.63 9.32 9.98
CA VAL A 399 -14.95 10.04 11.06
C VAL A 399 -13.48 10.28 10.71
N SER A 400 -12.79 9.29 10.17
CA SER A 400 -11.41 9.44 9.71
C SER A 400 -11.26 10.53 8.64
N GLY A 401 -12.16 10.57 7.66
CA GLY A 401 -12.21 11.64 6.66
C GLY A 401 -12.43 13.03 7.27
N LEU A 402 -13.31 13.14 8.26
CA LEU A 402 -13.55 14.40 8.99
C LEU A 402 -12.33 14.83 9.83
N VAL A 403 -11.61 13.88 10.46
CA VAL A 403 -10.36 14.18 11.18
C VAL A 403 -9.34 14.78 10.21
N VAL A 404 -9.18 14.23 9.00
CA VAL A 404 -8.31 14.82 7.97
C VAL A 404 -8.79 16.21 7.58
N ALA A 405 -10.10 16.40 7.37
CA ALA A 405 -10.67 17.70 6.99
C ALA A 405 -10.38 18.80 8.02
N ILE A 406 -10.40 18.46 9.31
CA ILE A 406 -10.21 19.43 10.41
C ILE A 406 -8.73 19.64 10.73
N ARG A 407 -7.95 18.55 10.85
CA ARG A 407 -6.58 18.62 11.40
C ARG A 407 -5.50 18.83 10.35
N MET A 408 -5.67 18.24 9.14
CA MET A 408 -4.61 18.29 8.13
C MET A 408 -4.56 19.67 7.48
N TYR A 409 -3.36 20.25 7.33
CA TYR A 409 -3.13 21.38 6.42
C TYR A 409 -2.82 20.87 5.02
N GLU A 410 -2.93 21.72 3.99
CA GLU A 410 -2.54 21.35 2.62
C GLU A 410 -1.01 21.25 2.52
N THR A 411 -0.53 20.08 2.09
CA THR A 411 0.91 19.78 2.06
C THR A 411 1.55 20.07 0.71
N HIS A 412 0.74 20.26 -0.33
CA HIS A 412 1.18 20.53 -1.69
C HIS A 412 0.42 21.72 -2.23
N LEU A 413 1.05 22.91 -2.18
CA LEU A 413 0.48 24.10 -2.80
C LEU A 413 0.65 24.00 -4.33
N PRO A 414 -0.43 24.12 -5.12
CA PRO A 414 -0.32 24.28 -6.57
C PRO A 414 0.59 25.46 -6.86
N HIS A 415 1.50 25.33 -7.84
CA HIS A 415 2.30 26.44 -8.31
C HIS A 415 1.36 27.56 -8.78
N THR A 416 1.24 28.63 -7.99
CA THR A 416 0.75 29.89 -8.50
C THR A 416 1.78 30.35 -9.53
N PRO A 417 1.42 30.57 -10.82
CA PRO A 417 2.36 31.10 -11.78
C PRO A 417 2.87 32.43 -11.21
N PRO A 418 4.16 32.74 -11.35
CA PRO A 418 4.70 34.01 -10.87
C PRO A 418 3.82 35.13 -11.44
N HIS A 419 3.31 35.99 -10.55
CA HIS A 419 2.60 37.21 -10.97
C HIS A 419 3.47 37.87 -12.01
N LYS A 420 2.97 37.98 -13.24
CA LYS A 420 3.56 38.88 -14.25
C LYS A 420 3.63 40.26 -13.59
N HIS A 421 4.83 40.73 -13.32
CA HIS A 421 5.02 42.13 -12.99
C HIS A 421 4.29 42.92 -14.05
N VAL A 422 3.20 43.57 -13.68
CA VAL A 422 2.60 44.64 -14.46
C VAL A 422 3.63 45.75 -14.38
N PRO A 423 4.20 46.23 -15.51
CA PRO A 423 5.06 47.41 -15.46
C PRO A 423 4.20 48.57 -14.96
N GLU A 424 4.60 49.17 -13.86
CA GLU A 424 4.05 50.45 -13.47
C GLU A 424 4.32 51.43 -14.63
N SER A 425 3.25 51.81 -15.29
CA SER A 425 3.24 52.89 -16.26
C SER A 425 3.54 54.21 -15.52
N GLY A 426 4.78 54.67 -15.61
CA GLY A 426 5.16 56.04 -15.26
C GLY A 426 4.64 57.04 -16.27
#